data_4e814d1d304ebcb5a79d0fed7e84f2ea
#
_entry.id   4e814d1d304ebcb5a79d0fed7e84f2ea
#
_cell.length_a   1.000
_cell.length_b   1.000
_cell.length_c   1.000
_cell.angle_alpha   90.00
_cell.angle_beta   90.00
_cell.angle_gamma   90.00
#
_symmetry.space_group_name_H-M   'P 1'
#
loop_
_entity.id
_entity.type
_entity.pdbx_description
1 polymer ?
#
loop_
_entity_poly.entity_id
_entity_poly.type
_entity_poly.pdbx_seq_one_letter_code
_entity_poly.pdbx_strand_id
1 'polypeptide(L)'
;LPFRLHVKEAVTPSSMHTFALLGNMLKGKGRFITTTVDTIFSATEFGKYVQAFQNAPADVDGMMAVTTYIDDEKPLYVRVDDRMDITAFLDKDPEPKYISAGVYGLDDKALAVLDRCLESGMSRMRNFQRAMVENGLRLKAFDIGRAIDVDHASDLELARKITKEERK
;
A
#
# COMPACT_ATOMS: atom_id res chain seq x y z
N LEU A 1 4.40 25.23 4.23
CA LEU A 1 4.83 23.84 4.30
C LEU A 1 6.23 23.72 3.70
N PRO A 2 7.14 22.92 4.26
CA PRO A 2 8.50 22.75 3.77
C PRO A 2 8.59 21.90 2.47
N PHE A 3 7.47 21.58 1.87
CA PHE A 3 7.36 20.73 0.67
C PHE A 3 6.30 21.32 -0.29
N ARG A 4 6.43 20.96 -1.56
CA ARG A 4 5.45 21.32 -2.59
C ARG A 4 4.25 20.38 -2.52
N LEU A 5 3.05 20.94 -2.37
CA LEU A 5 1.80 20.19 -2.43
C LEU A 5 1.13 20.37 -3.79
N HIS A 6 0.76 19.26 -4.42
CA HIS A 6 -0.10 19.23 -5.59
C HIS A 6 -1.41 18.54 -5.23
N VAL A 7 -2.52 19.23 -5.43
CA VAL A 7 -3.87 18.69 -5.17
C VAL A 7 -4.55 18.43 -6.50
N LYS A 8 -5.18 17.27 -6.62
CA LYS A 8 -6.05 16.94 -7.75
C LYS A 8 -7.40 16.47 -7.23
N GLU A 9 -8.45 17.19 -7.58
CA GLU A 9 -9.82 16.84 -7.24
C GLU A 9 -10.45 16.11 -8.43
N ALA A 10 -11.05 14.95 -8.17
CA ALA A 10 -11.72 14.17 -9.21
C ALA A 10 -12.70 13.17 -8.59
N VAL A 11 -13.74 12.84 -9.33
CA VAL A 11 -14.61 11.69 -9.06
C VAL A 11 -14.16 10.55 -9.97
N THR A 12 -13.87 9.40 -9.39
CA THR A 12 -13.31 8.25 -10.12
C THR A 12 -14.12 6.97 -9.84
N PRO A 13 -14.14 6.00 -10.78
CA PRO A 13 -14.87 4.75 -10.60
C PRO A 13 -14.33 3.85 -9.45
N SER A 14 -13.05 3.97 -9.10
CA SER A 14 -12.43 3.21 -8.01
C SER A 14 -11.11 3.82 -7.56
N SER A 15 -10.60 3.36 -6.41
CA SER A 15 -9.28 3.76 -5.87
C SER A 15 -8.13 3.54 -6.86
N MET A 16 -8.17 2.49 -7.69
CA MET A 16 -7.18 2.27 -8.74
C MET A 16 -7.19 3.40 -9.79
N HIS A 17 -8.37 3.89 -10.19
CA HIS A 17 -8.50 5.01 -11.12
C HIS A 17 -8.03 6.33 -10.48
N THR A 18 -8.29 6.53 -9.17
CA THR A 18 -7.73 7.67 -8.42
C THR A 18 -6.22 7.63 -8.43
N PHE A 19 -5.64 6.44 -8.15
CA PHE A 19 -4.20 6.25 -8.19
C PHE A 19 -3.63 6.52 -9.60
N ALA A 20 -4.32 6.11 -10.65
CA ALA A 20 -3.88 6.35 -12.03
C ALA A 20 -3.75 7.85 -12.37
N LEU A 21 -4.66 8.69 -11.86
CA LEU A 21 -4.55 10.14 -12.04
C LEU A 21 -3.28 10.71 -11.40
N LEU A 22 -2.87 10.20 -10.25
CA LEU A 22 -1.63 10.58 -9.57
C LEU A 22 -0.43 9.93 -10.26
N GLY A 23 -0.53 8.67 -10.66
CA GLY A 23 0.50 7.90 -11.34
C GLY A 23 1.01 8.59 -12.61
N ASN A 24 0.12 9.23 -13.37
CA ASN A 24 0.51 10.01 -14.55
C ASN A 24 1.46 11.18 -14.23
N MET A 25 1.41 11.72 -13.00
CA MET A 25 2.33 12.77 -12.54
C MET A 25 3.67 12.21 -12.07
N LEU A 26 3.73 10.90 -11.80
CA LEU A 26 4.87 10.20 -11.23
C LEU A 26 5.69 9.44 -12.26
N LYS A 27 5.19 9.25 -13.48
CA LYS A 27 5.91 8.59 -14.59
C LYS A 27 7.26 9.24 -14.83
N GLY A 28 8.32 8.44 -14.86
CA GLY A 28 9.70 8.89 -15.03
C GLY A 28 10.32 9.57 -13.80
N LYS A 29 9.68 9.50 -12.65
CA LYS A 29 10.22 10.05 -11.39
C LYS A 29 10.97 9.02 -10.53
N GLY A 30 10.99 7.75 -10.97
CA GLY A 30 11.59 6.67 -10.22
C GLY A 30 10.71 6.16 -9.08
N ARG A 31 11.31 5.82 -7.94
CA ARG A 31 10.61 5.29 -6.78
C ARG A 31 9.75 6.35 -6.08
N PHE A 32 8.54 5.98 -5.70
CA PHE A 32 7.61 6.83 -4.96
C PHE A 32 6.82 5.99 -3.94
N ILE A 33 6.20 6.66 -2.98
CA ILE A 33 5.31 6.04 -2.01
C ILE A 33 3.91 6.63 -2.19
N THR A 34 2.90 5.77 -2.20
CA THR A 34 1.49 6.15 -2.14
C THR A 34 0.84 5.54 -0.92
N THR A 35 -0.08 6.26 -0.30
CA THR A 35 -0.85 5.77 0.85
C THR A 35 -2.33 6.06 0.63
N THR A 36 -3.19 5.25 1.25
CA THR A 36 -4.57 5.65 1.52
C THR A 36 -4.59 6.74 2.59
N VAL A 37 -5.66 7.51 2.70
CA VAL A 37 -5.72 8.65 3.65
C VAL A 37 -6.40 8.28 4.97
N ASP A 38 -7.01 7.14 5.03
CA ASP A 38 -7.81 6.58 6.12
C ASP A 38 -7.05 5.58 7.00
N THR A 39 -5.89 5.12 6.57
CA THR A 39 -5.05 4.22 7.37
C THR A 39 -4.20 5.00 8.38
N ILE A 40 -4.28 4.62 9.65
CA ILE A 40 -3.47 5.14 10.76
C ILE A 40 -2.44 4.09 11.18
N PHE A 41 -1.19 4.51 11.21
CA PHE A 41 -0.03 3.70 11.62
C PHE A 41 0.98 4.57 12.36
N SER A 42 1.98 3.94 12.98
CA SER A 42 3.07 4.62 13.68
C SER A 42 3.94 5.46 12.73
N ALA A 43 4.18 6.73 13.05
CA ALA A 43 5.10 7.59 12.31
C ALA A 43 6.55 7.05 12.35
N THR A 44 6.95 6.44 13.47
CA THR A 44 8.24 5.78 13.62
C THR A 44 8.38 4.59 12.67
N GLU A 45 7.37 3.72 12.62
CA GLU A 45 7.38 2.56 11.72
C GLU A 45 7.30 2.99 10.25
N PHE A 46 6.54 4.04 9.95
CA PHE A 46 6.54 4.63 8.61
C PHE A 46 7.92 5.15 8.20
N GLY A 47 8.64 5.81 9.11
CA GLY A 47 10.03 6.24 8.88
C GLY A 47 10.95 5.06 8.54
N LYS A 48 10.84 3.94 9.25
CA LYS A 48 11.58 2.70 8.96
C LYS A 48 11.19 2.11 7.60
N TYR A 49 9.91 2.11 7.27
CA TYR A 49 9.40 1.67 5.96
C TYR A 49 10.02 2.49 4.82
N VAL A 50 10.00 3.83 4.95
CA VAL A 50 10.59 4.73 3.95
C VAL A 50 12.07 4.43 3.74
N GLN A 51 12.83 4.27 4.84
CA GLN A 51 14.26 3.92 4.77
C GLN A 51 14.48 2.54 4.13
N ALA A 52 13.68 1.54 4.51
CA ALA A 52 13.77 0.20 3.93
C ALA A 52 13.51 0.22 2.42
N PHE A 53 12.49 0.96 1.97
CA PHE A 53 12.17 1.07 0.56
C PHE A 53 13.24 1.85 -0.23
N GLN A 54 13.76 2.94 0.34
CA GLN A 54 14.85 3.71 -0.30
C GLN A 54 16.12 2.86 -0.49
N ASN A 55 16.42 2.00 0.48
CA ASN A 55 17.60 1.13 0.47
C ASN A 55 17.35 -0.26 -0.16
N ALA A 56 16.13 -0.51 -0.64
CA ALA A 56 15.81 -1.80 -1.25
C ALA A 56 16.66 -2.04 -2.51
N PRO A 57 17.14 -3.27 -2.73
CA PRO A 57 17.89 -3.65 -3.93
C PRO A 57 17.20 -3.25 -5.23
N ALA A 58 17.98 -3.07 -6.29
CA ALA A 58 17.47 -2.63 -7.59
C ALA A 58 16.53 -3.66 -8.27
N ASP A 59 16.60 -4.91 -7.86
CA ASP A 59 15.75 -6.00 -8.32
C ASP A 59 14.42 -6.12 -7.56
N VAL A 60 14.20 -5.24 -6.55
CA VAL A 60 12.92 -5.09 -5.86
C VAL A 60 12.11 -4.00 -6.55
N ASP A 61 11.01 -4.37 -7.17
CA ASP A 61 10.13 -3.49 -7.96
C ASP A 61 9.12 -2.73 -7.10
N GLY A 62 8.88 -3.20 -5.88
CA GLY A 62 8.01 -2.51 -4.93
C GLY A 62 8.11 -3.07 -3.51
N MET A 63 7.61 -2.29 -2.56
CA MET A 63 7.48 -2.66 -1.15
C MET A 63 6.09 -2.32 -0.66
N MET A 64 5.39 -3.31 -0.11
CA MET A 64 4.02 -3.17 0.36
C MET A 64 4.04 -3.22 1.90
N ALA A 65 3.48 -2.21 2.55
CA ALA A 65 3.26 -2.32 3.99
C ALA A 65 2.19 -3.36 4.27
N VAL A 66 2.47 -4.22 5.24
CA VAL A 66 1.56 -5.24 5.74
C VAL A 66 1.43 -5.11 7.25
N THR A 67 0.35 -5.65 7.80
CA THR A 67 0.12 -5.72 9.25
C THR A 67 -0.40 -7.10 9.64
N THR A 68 -0.06 -7.53 10.84
CA THR A 68 -0.67 -8.72 11.48
C THR A 68 -1.95 -8.38 12.23
N TYR A 69 -2.29 -7.10 12.38
CA TYR A 69 -3.50 -6.64 13.03
C TYR A 69 -4.66 -6.68 12.03
N ILE A 70 -5.49 -7.73 12.13
CA ILE A 70 -6.61 -7.99 11.22
C ILE A 70 -7.89 -7.50 11.89
N ASP A 71 -8.32 -6.29 11.54
CA ASP A 71 -9.55 -5.65 12.04
C ASP A 71 -10.31 -4.97 10.88
N ASP A 72 -10.29 -5.58 9.72
CA ASP A 72 -10.98 -5.12 8.51
C ASP A 72 -12.08 -6.13 8.14
N GLU A 73 -13.26 -5.62 7.75
CA GLU A 73 -14.39 -6.45 7.31
C GLU A 73 -14.09 -7.23 6.02
N LYS A 74 -13.22 -6.70 5.17
CA LYS A 74 -12.87 -7.28 3.86
C LYS A 74 -11.38 -7.17 3.57
N PRO A 75 -10.53 -7.74 4.42
CA PRO A 75 -9.09 -7.60 4.30
C PRO A 75 -8.59 -8.17 2.97
N LEU A 76 -7.49 -7.60 2.48
CA LEU A 76 -6.71 -8.22 1.42
C LEU A 76 -5.54 -8.94 2.06
N TYR A 77 -5.62 -10.27 2.12
CA TYR A 77 -4.57 -11.10 2.70
C TYR A 77 -3.34 -11.12 1.83
N VAL A 78 -2.17 -11.13 2.46
CA VAL A 78 -0.86 -11.11 1.79
C VAL A 78 -0.07 -12.34 2.20
N ARG A 79 0.24 -13.20 1.24
CA ARG A 79 1.15 -14.32 1.43
C ARG A 79 2.57 -13.92 1.06
N VAL A 80 3.50 -14.33 1.89
CA VAL A 80 4.93 -14.07 1.72
C VAL A 80 5.72 -15.36 1.88
N ASP A 81 6.89 -15.40 1.28
CA ASP A 81 7.89 -16.42 1.55
C ASP A 81 8.76 -16.09 2.77
N ASP A 82 9.75 -16.95 3.06
CA ASP A 82 10.70 -16.77 4.19
C ASP A 82 11.58 -15.51 4.06
N ARG A 83 11.65 -14.91 2.88
CA ARG A 83 12.40 -13.70 2.59
C ARG A 83 11.52 -12.45 2.56
N MET A 84 10.24 -12.59 2.96
CA MET A 84 9.24 -11.53 2.83
C MET A 84 8.99 -11.09 1.39
N ASP A 85 9.28 -11.91 0.37
CA ASP A 85 8.82 -11.68 -0.98
C ASP A 85 7.33 -12.04 -1.08
N ILE A 86 6.52 -11.15 -1.63
CA ILE A 86 5.07 -11.35 -1.75
C ILE A 86 4.80 -12.36 -2.86
N THR A 87 4.10 -13.45 -2.50
CA THR A 87 3.75 -14.53 -3.42
C THR A 87 2.31 -14.46 -3.91
N ALA A 88 1.40 -13.88 -3.12
CA ALA A 88 -0.01 -13.73 -3.52
C ALA A 88 -0.74 -12.68 -2.70
N PHE A 89 -1.80 -12.12 -3.32
CA PHE A 89 -2.85 -11.31 -2.67
C PHE A 89 -4.19 -12.05 -2.78
N LEU A 90 -4.83 -12.33 -1.65
CA LEU A 90 -6.01 -13.19 -1.57
C LEU A 90 -7.19 -12.49 -0.89
N ASP A 91 -8.42 -12.78 -1.35
CA ASP A 91 -9.64 -12.34 -0.67
C ASP A 91 -10.00 -13.22 0.53
N LYS A 92 -9.44 -14.43 0.61
CA LYS A 92 -9.60 -15.38 1.72
C LYS A 92 -8.30 -16.13 1.91
N ASP A 93 -7.87 -16.29 3.14
CA ASP A 93 -6.73 -17.12 3.52
C ASP A 93 -7.12 -17.98 4.73
N PRO A 94 -7.01 -19.32 4.67
CA PRO A 94 -7.31 -20.20 5.80
C PRO A 94 -6.32 -20.05 6.96
N GLU A 95 -5.11 -19.56 6.68
CA GLU A 95 -4.04 -19.33 7.67
C GLU A 95 -3.51 -17.90 7.55
N PRO A 96 -4.34 -16.88 7.86
CA PRO A 96 -3.99 -15.50 7.62
C PRO A 96 -2.89 -15.05 8.58
N LYS A 97 -1.82 -14.47 8.04
CA LYS A 97 -0.76 -13.86 8.83
C LYS A 97 -0.70 -12.35 8.62
N TYR A 98 -0.79 -11.92 7.37
CA TYR A 98 -0.70 -10.52 7.01
C TYR A 98 -1.88 -10.06 6.17
N ILE A 99 -2.25 -8.80 6.34
CA ILE A 99 -3.12 -8.06 5.43
C ILE A 99 -2.41 -6.82 4.90
N SER A 100 -2.87 -6.32 3.74
CA SER A 100 -2.36 -5.07 3.16
C SER A 100 -2.72 -3.88 4.05
N ALA A 101 -1.74 -3.02 4.33
CA ALA A 101 -1.87 -1.88 5.24
C ALA A 101 -1.96 -0.53 4.51
N GLY A 102 -2.38 -0.50 3.25
CA GLY A 102 -2.69 0.73 2.53
C GLY A 102 -1.49 1.62 2.16
N VAL A 103 -0.25 1.15 2.35
CA VAL A 103 0.98 1.88 1.99
C VAL A 103 1.79 1.10 0.96
N TYR A 104 2.11 1.73 -0.15
CA TYR A 104 2.73 1.10 -1.30
C TYR A 104 3.94 1.89 -1.80
N GLY A 105 5.14 1.33 -1.69
CA GLY A 105 6.34 1.81 -2.34
C GLY A 105 6.46 1.19 -3.73
N LEU A 106 6.45 1.99 -4.76
CA LEU A 106 6.35 1.55 -6.16
C LEU A 106 7.33 2.32 -7.06
N ASP A 107 7.43 1.89 -8.30
CA ASP A 107 8.22 2.55 -9.35
C ASP A 107 7.48 2.57 -10.71
N ASP A 108 8.19 2.98 -11.75
CA ASP A 108 7.64 3.08 -13.12
C ASP A 108 7.19 1.72 -13.67
N LYS A 109 7.75 0.58 -13.23
CA LYS A 109 7.30 -0.76 -13.66
C LYS A 109 5.89 -1.04 -13.14
N ALA A 110 5.60 -0.64 -11.91
CA ALA A 110 4.25 -0.75 -11.36
C ALA A 110 3.26 0.14 -12.12
N LEU A 111 3.66 1.36 -12.51
CA LEU A 111 2.82 2.23 -13.35
C LEU A 111 2.53 1.62 -14.73
N ALA A 112 3.49 0.92 -15.33
CA ALA A 112 3.26 0.19 -16.58
C ALA A 112 2.26 -0.96 -16.42
N VAL A 113 2.25 -1.65 -15.27
CA VAL A 113 1.20 -2.64 -14.95
C VAL A 113 -0.14 -1.95 -14.77
N LEU A 114 -0.19 -0.81 -14.08
CA LEU A 114 -1.40 -0.03 -13.87
C LEU A 114 -2.06 0.37 -15.19
N ASP A 115 -1.27 0.86 -16.15
CA ASP A 115 -1.78 1.22 -17.47
C ASP A 115 -2.47 0.03 -18.16
N ARG A 116 -1.83 -1.16 -18.16
CA ARG A 116 -2.43 -2.39 -18.71
C ARG A 116 -3.71 -2.82 -17.99
N CYS A 117 -3.76 -2.67 -16.67
CA CYS A 117 -4.96 -2.94 -15.90
C CYS A 117 -6.13 -2.05 -16.34
N LEU A 118 -5.87 -0.75 -16.55
CA LEU A 118 -6.89 0.20 -16.99
C LEU A 118 -7.35 -0.11 -18.42
N GLU A 119 -6.44 -0.40 -19.33
CA GLU A 119 -6.73 -0.78 -20.72
C GLU A 119 -7.61 -2.03 -20.80
N SER A 120 -7.40 -2.99 -19.88
CA SER A 120 -8.22 -4.21 -19.78
C SER A 120 -9.57 -4.01 -19.08
N GLY A 121 -9.89 -2.79 -18.64
CA GLY A 121 -11.13 -2.49 -17.89
C GLY A 121 -11.11 -2.97 -16.45
N MET A 122 -9.95 -3.32 -15.91
CA MET A 122 -9.81 -3.72 -14.51
C MET A 122 -10.11 -2.54 -13.58
N SER A 123 -10.64 -2.83 -12.40
CA SER A 123 -10.92 -1.85 -11.35
C SER A 123 -10.51 -2.38 -9.98
N ARG A 124 -10.48 -1.50 -8.97
CA ARG A 124 -10.12 -1.76 -7.57
C ARG A 124 -8.62 -2.00 -7.36
N MET A 125 -8.09 -1.37 -6.32
CA MET A 125 -6.67 -1.43 -5.96
C MET A 125 -6.18 -2.87 -5.69
N ARG A 126 -7.00 -3.72 -5.07
CA ARG A 126 -6.66 -5.13 -4.81
C ARG A 126 -6.39 -5.95 -6.07
N ASN A 127 -7.07 -5.65 -7.17
CA ASN A 127 -6.83 -6.33 -8.44
C ASN A 127 -5.52 -5.85 -9.09
N PHE A 128 -5.19 -4.57 -8.97
CA PHE A 128 -3.89 -4.06 -9.38
C PHE A 128 -2.75 -4.68 -8.57
N GLN A 129 -2.92 -4.88 -7.26
CA GLN A 129 -1.91 -5.55 -6.43
C GLN A 129 -1.67 -6.98 -6.92
N ARG A 130 -2.72 -7.75 -7.25
CA ARG A 130 -2.59 -9.08 -7.86
C ARG A 130 -1.88 -9.03 -9.20
N ALA A 131 -2.30 -8.10 -10.07
CA ALA A 131 -1.71 -7.94 -11.38
C ALA A 131 -0.22 -7.65 -11.33
N MET A 132 0.30 -6.92 -10.33
CA MET A 132 1.74 -6.71 -10.18
C MET A 132 2.48 -8.03 -9.97
N VAL A 133 2.00 -8.91 -9.09
CA VAL A 133 2.60 -10.25 -8.88
C VAL A 133 2.47 -11.12 -10.11
N GLU A 134 1.28 -11.15 -10.73
CA GLU A 134 1.01 -11.93 -11.97
C GLU A 134 1.87 -11.46 -13.16
N ASN A 135 2.27 -10.19 -13.19
CA ASN A 135 3.19 -9.65 -14.19
C ASN A 135 4.67 -9.80 -13.79
N GLY A 136 4.97 -10.56 -12.76
CA GLY A 136 6.32 -10.91 -12.36
C GLY A 136 7.09 -9.81 -11.64
N LEU A 137 6.42 -8.77 -11.11
CA LEU A 137 7.08 -7.79 -10.26
C LEU A 137 7.49 -8.43 -8.94
N ARG A 138 8.73 -8.19 -8.54
CA ARG A 138 9.22 -8.60 -7.24
C ARG A 138 8.82 -7.58 -6.18
N LEU A 139 7.84 -7.96 -5.37
CA LEU A 139 7.30 -7.12 -4.31
C LEU A 139 7.75 -7.66 -2.95
N LYS A 140 8.27 -6.78 -2.08
CA LYS A 140 8.59 -7.08 -0.70
C LYS A 140 7.45 -6.66 0.23
N ALA A 141 7.17 -7.48 1.23
CA ALA A 141 6.33 -7.08 2.35
C ALA A 141 7.19 -6.44 3.44
N PHE A 142 6.69 -5.38 4.05
CA PHE A 142 7.26 -4.73 5.23
C PHE A 142 6.19 -4.70 6.32
N ASP A 143 6.45 -5.37 7.43
CA ASP A 143 5.55 -5.31 8.60
C ASP A 143 5.65 -3.93 9.23
N ILE A 144 4.60 -3.13 9.06
CA ILE A 144 4.51 -1.75 9.58
C ILE A 144 4.01 -1.71 11.04
N GLY A 145 3.85 -2.90 11.64
CA GLY A 145 3.25 -3.03 12.96
C GLY A 145 1.74 -2.84 12.90
N ARG A 146 1.17 -2.17 13.92
CA ARG A 146 -0.27 -1.96 13.98
C ARG A 146 -0.68 -0.87 12.98
N ALA A 147 -1.52 -1.25 12.03
CA ALA A 147 -2.21 -0.35 11.11
C ALA A 147 -3.72 -0.57 11.20
N ILE A 148 -4.49 0.50 11.14
CA ILE A 148 -5.96 0.48 11.23
C ILE A 148 -6.54 1.39 10.16
N ASP A 149 -7.54 0.91 9.45
CA ASP A 149 -8.36 1.76 8.60
C ASP A 149 -9.48 2.39 9.43
N VAL A 150 -9.70 3.69 9.27
CA VAL A 150 -10.71 4.45 10.02
C VAL A 150 -11.94 4.59 9.15
N ASP A 151 -12.74 3.54 9.09
CA ASP A 151 -13.98 3.49 8.32
C ASP A 151 -15.21 3.88 9.18
N HIS A 152 -15.14 3.69 10.50
CA HIS A 152 -16.25 3.93 11.43
C HIS A 152 -15.86 4.83 12.60
N ALA A 153 -16.86 5.41 13.25
CA ALA A 153 -16.63 6.27 14.43
C ALA A 153 -15.95 5.51 15.62
N SER A 154 -16.15 4.19 15.71
CA SER A 154 -15.47 3.31 16.68
C SER A 154 -13.96 3.29 16.50
N ASP A 155 -13.48 3.38 15.26
CA ASP A 155 -12.07 3.25 14.91
C ASP A 155 -11.28 4.48 15.35
N LEU A 156 -11.97 5.64 15.47
CA LEU A 156 -11.37 6.89 15.95
C LEU A 156 -10.78 6.77 17.36
N GLU A 157 -11.40 6.00 18.27
CA GLU A 157 -10.87 5.79 19.61
C GLU A 157 -9.59 4.98 19.59
N LEU A 158 -9.54 3.98 18.73
CA LEU A 158 -8.36 3.13 18.54
C LEU A 158 -7.22 3.91 17.86
N ALA A 159 -7.53 4.69 16.83
CA ALA A 159 -6.60 5.58 16.16
C ALA A 159 -5.96 6.60 17.12
N ARG A 160 -6.77 7.18 18.04
CA ARG A 160 -6.28 8.10 19.08
C ARG A 160 -5.32 7.43 20.08
N LYS A 161 -5.47 6.14 20.34
CA LYS A 161 -4.54 5.41 21.22
C LYS A 161 -3.17 5.26 20.55
N ILE A 162 -3.14 4.85 19.28
CA ILE A 162 -1.88 4.72 18.51
C ILE A 162 -1.14 6.05 18.49
N THR A 163 -1.84 7.15 18.16
CA THR A 163 -1.21 8.48 18.06
C THR A 163 -0.79 9.08 19.42
N LYS A 164 -1.38 8.62 20.53
CA LYS A 164 -0.98 9.06 21.89
C LYS A 164 0.23 8.30 22.42
N GLU A 165 0.39 7.03 22.07
CA GLU A 165 1.54 6.21 22.46
C GLU A 165 2.84 6.73 21.85
N GLU A 166 2.77 7.35 20.69
CA GLU A 166 3.93 7.95 20.00
C GLU A 166 4.37 9.31 20.56
N ARG A 167 3.53 9.98 21.35
CA ARG A 167 3.86 11.29 21.91
C ARG A 167 4.54 11.20 23.28
N LYS A 168 4.78 10.00 23.79
CA LYS A 168 5.49 9.72 25.04
C LYS A 168 6.92 9.29 24.79
#